data_edfb352243d1132f1a0d2f402c4f5efb
#
_entry.id   edfb352243d1132f1a0d2f402c4f5efb
#
_cell.length_a   1.000
_cell.length_b   1.000
_cell.length_c   1.000
_cell.angle_alpha   90.00
_cell.angle_beta   90.00
_cell.angle_gamma   90.00
#
_symmetry.space_group_name_H-M   'P 1'
#
loop_
_entity.id
_entity.type
_entity.pdbx_description
1 polymer ?
#
loop_
_entity_poly.entity_id
_entity_poly.type
_entity_poly.pdbx_seq_one_letter_code
_entity_poly.pdbx_strand_id
1 'polypeptide(L)'
;LIGVMRHSEFVCGDYFKKYLGLCELKYTAPENKSQFLSSDDVFDYIMNARYINQGVDNLRNDISREYQNLKHDYDYRFKGFDDYEKMKNMTEAKRLTESKYIKNRMRLNVDTYSNGETAMHYFINKIDKNCVYLLDEPENSLSVSYQLDLKKFIEDSARFYKCQFVISTHSPILLSLENAKIYNLDVRP
;
A
#
# COMPACT_ATOMS: atom_id res chain seq x y z
N LEU A 1 7.22 0.70 25.18
CA LEU A 1 6.18 0.12 24.33
C LEU A 1 6.46 0.59 22.93
N ILE A 2 6.81 -0.35 22.07
CA ILE A 2 6.95 -0.12 20.64
C ILE A 2 5.60 0.42 20.19
N GLY A 3 5.57 1.63 19.63
CA GLY A 3 4.35 2.36 19.35
C GLY A 3 3.62 1.80 18.14
N VAL A 4 3.13 0.57 18.28
CA VAL A 4 2.27 -0.09 17.32
C VAL A 4 0.85 0.04 17.81
N MET A 5 0.17 1.06 17.35
CA MET A 5 -1.27 1.15 17.58
C MET A 5 -2.01 0.45 16.44
N ARG A 6 -2.25 -0.85 16.59
CA ARG A 6 -3.44 -1.46 16.03
C ARG A 6 -4.55 -1.37 17.06
N HIS A 7 -5.60 -0.64 16.75
CA HIS A 7 -6.85 -0.64 17.49
C HIS A 7 -7.62 -1.94 17.18
N SER A 8 -7.14 -3.08 17.66
CA SER A 8 -7.95 -4.28 17.70
C SER A 8 -8.52 -4.43 19.11
N GLU A 9 -9.74 -4.95 19.23
CA GLU A 9 -10.36 -5.26 20.52
C GLU A 9 -9.47 -6.16 21.38
N PHE A 10 -8.67 -7.03 20.75
CA PHE A 10 -7.71 -7.90 21.41
C PHE A 10 -6.61 -7.11 22.13
N VAL A 11 -6.04 -6.08 21.51
CA VAL A 11 -4.96 -5.25 22.11
C VAL A 11 -5.49 -4.43 23.29
N CYS A 12 -6.76 -4.08 23.29
CA CYS A 12 -7.41 -3.35 24.38
C CYS A 12 -7.93 -4.26 25.49
N GLY A 13 -7.94 -5.58 25.30
CA GLY A 13 -8.46 -6.55 26.25
C GLY A 13 -7.62 -6.71 27.52
N ASP A 14 -8.27 -7.06 28.63
CA ASP A 14 -7.59 -7.29 29.93
C ASP A 14 -6.62 -8.48 29.88
N TYR A 15 -6.90 -9.47 29.04
CA TYR A 15 -6.00 -10.61 28.81
C TYR A 15 -4.66 -10.15 28.24
N PHE A 16 -4.68 -9.29 27.25
CA PHE A 16 -3.46 -8.77 26.62
C PHE A 16 -2.65 -7.88 27.57
N LYS A 17 -3.32 -7.09 28.40
CA LYS A 17 -2.67 -6.29 29.46
C LYS A 17 -1.94 -7.17 30.48
N LYS A 18 -2.58 -8.27 30.91
CA LYS A 18 -1.95 -9.25 31.81
C LYS A 18 -0.76 -9.93 31.15
N TYR A 19 -0.87 -10.31 29.88
CA TYR A 19 0.21 -10.90 29.12
C TYR A 19 1.40 -9.93 29.00
N LEU A 20 1.17 -8.67 28.67
CA LEU A 20 2.21 -7.65 28.61
C LEU A 20 2.93 -7.44 29.95
N GLY A 21 2.21 -7.57 31.05
CA GLY A 21 2.78 -7.48 32.40
C GLY A 21 3.74 -8.64 32.76
N LEU A 22 3.67 -9.75 32.03
CA LEU A 22 4.58 -10.89 32.18
C LEU A 22 5.81 -10.79 31.29
N CYS A 23 5.84 -9.85 30.32
CA CYS A 23 6.93 -9.69 29.39
C CYS A 23 8.00 -8.76 29.95
N GLU A 24 9.22 -9.26 30.10
CA GLU A 24 10.41 -8.43 30.34
C GLU A 24 11.07 -8.06 29.03
N LEU A 25 11.11 -6.77 28.72
CA LEU A 25 11.79 -6.25 27.53
C LEU A 25 13.11 -5.59 27.95
N LYS A 26 14.23 -6.19 27.53
CA LYS A 26 15.58 -5.60 27.65
C LYS A 26 16.01 -5.15 26.26
N TYR A 27 15.94 -3.85 26.01
CA TYR A 27 16.41 -3.31 24.72
C TYR A 27 17.10 -1.97 24.92
N THR A 28 18.08 -1.72 24.05
CA THR A 28 18.61 -0.38 23.88
C THR A 28 17.75 0.27 22.82
N ALA A 29 16.96 1.27 23.21
CA ALA A 29 16.06 1.93 22.25
C ALA A 29 16.88 2.52 21.10
N PRO A 30 16.61 2.15 19.85
CA PRO A 30 17.17 2.90 18.73
C PRO A 30 16.60 4.32 18.79
N GLU A 31 17.41 5.29 18.40
CA GLU A 31 17.00 6.69 18.36
C GLU A 31 15.81 6.92 17.40
N ASN A 32 15.54 5.96 16.53
CA ASN A 32 14.52 6.02 15.48
C ASN A 32 13.34 5.10 15.71
N LYS A 33 12.25 5.39 14.97
CA LYS A 33 10.93 4.78 15.11
C LYS A 33 10.95 3.29 14.81
N SER A 34 10.40 2.48 15.69
CA SER A 34 10.08 1.08 15.41
C SER A 34 8.73 0.99 14.70
N GLN A 35 8.59 0.05 13.74
CA GLN A 35 7.36 -0.16 12.98
C GLN A 35 6.98 -1.64 12.97
N PHE A 36 5.69 -1.88 12.98
CA PHE A 36 5.10 -3.20 12.76
C PHE A 36 4.45 -3.22 11.38
N LEU A 37 4.77 -4.21 10.59
CA LEU A 37 4.24 -4.41 9.25
C LEU A 37 3.69 -5.83 9.17
N SER A 38 2.40 -5.96 8.89
CA SER A 38 1.74 -7.25 8.75
C SER A 38 1.31 -7.52 7.32
N SER A 39 1.01 -8.77 7.03
CA SER A 39 0.40 -9.17 5.76
C SER A 39 -0.92 -8.45 5.48
N ASP A 40 -1.71 -8.14 6.53
CA ASP A 40 -2.96 -7.38 6.37
C ASP A 40 -2.73 -5.95 5.92
N ASP A 41 -1.66 -5.28 6.42
CA ASP A 41 -1.33 -3.92 5.99
C ASP A 41 -0.95 -3.89 4.52
N VAL A 42 -0.25 -4.93 4.05
CA VAL A 42 0.09 -5.11 2.63
C VAL A 42 -1.18 -5.32 1.80
N PHE A 43 -2.10 -6.17 2.29
CA PHE A 43 -3.37 -6.43 1.63
C PHE A 43 -4.21 -5.15 1.52
N ASP A 44 -4.35 -4.40 2.61
CA ASP A 44 -5.07 -3.14 2.63
C ASP A 44 -4.46 -2.11 1.67
N TYR A 45 -3.13 -2.06 1.59
CA TYR A 45 -2.44 -1.20 0.62
C TYR A 45 -2.77 -1.57 -0.83
N ILE A 46 -2.76 -2.87 -1.16
CA ILE A 46 -3.12 -3.39 -2.48
C ILE A 46 -4.58 -3.05 -2.81
N MET A 47 -5.49 -3.27 -1.86
CA MET A 47 -6.92 -2.99 -2.06
C MET A 47 -7.19 -1.50 -2.24
N ASN A 48 -6.53 -0.64 -1.48
CA ASN A 48 -6.64 0.81 -1.63
C ASN A 48 -6.15 1.29 -3.01
N ALA A 49 -5.03 0.76 -3.51
CA ALA A 49 -4.54 1.08 -4.85
C ALA A 49 -5.55 0.69 -5.94
N ARG A 50 -6.16 -0.49 -5.81
CA ARG A 50 -7.21 -0.95 -6.74
C ARG A 50 -8.46 -0.08 -6.67
N TYR A 51 -8.91 0.27 -5.46
CA TYR A 51 -10.08 1.11 -5.26
C TYR A 51 -9.89 2.50 -5.89
N ILE A 52 -8.72 3.10 -5.71
CA ILE A 52 -8.36 4.38 -6.34
C ILE A 52 -8.44 4.25 -7.87
N ASN A 53 -7.86 3.20 -8.44
CA ASN A 53 -7.86 3.00 -9.90
C ASN A 53 -9.28 2.74 -10.44
N GLN A 54 -10.10 1.98 -9.73
CA GLN A 54 -11.50 1.78 -10.10
C GLN A 54 -12.28 3.11 -10.10
N GLY A 55 -12.03 3.97 -9.11
CA GLY A 55 -12.58 5.33 -9.06
C GLY A 55 -12.15 6.18 -10.26
N VAL A 56 -10.88 6.10 -10.64
CA VAL A 56 -10.35 6.80 -11.83
C VAL A 56 -10.97 6.25 -13.12
N ASP A 57 -11.15 4.93 -13.25
CA ASP A 57 -11.78 4.33 -14.43
C ASP A 57 -13.27 4.69 -14.53
N ASN A 58 -13.99 4.73 -13.41
CA ASN A 58 -15.38 5.20 -13.38
C ASN A 58 -15.47 6.67 -13.83
N LEU A 59 -14.60 7.54 -13.31
CA LEU A 59 -14.53 8.94 -13.71
C LEU A 59 -14.21 9.09 -15.21
N ARG A 60 -13.31 8.24 -15.75
CA ARG A 60 -13.01 8.20 -17.21
C ARG A 60 -14.25 7.89 -18.01
N ASN A 61 -15.03 6.89 -17.60
CA ASN A 61 -16.25 6.51 -18.29
C ASN A 61 -17.31 7.64 -18.24
N ASP A 62 -17.43 8.33 -17.12
CA ASP A 62 -18.34 9.45 -16.97
C ASP A 62 -17.94 10.64 -17.86
N ILE A 63 -16.65 11.00 -17.89
CA ILE A 63 -16.13 12.05 -18.78
C ILE A 63 -16.29 11.64 -20.27
N SER A 64 -16.10 10.38 -20.60
CA SER A 64 -16.34 9.86 -21.95
C SER A 64 -17.81 10.00 -22.36
N ARG A 65 -18.75 9.63 -21.49
CA ARG A 65 -20.19 9.83 -21.71
C ARG A 65 -20.55 11.30 -21.88
N GLU A 66 -20.00 12.16 -21.01
CA GLU A 66 -20.18 13.61 -21.11
C GLU A 66 -19.69 14.13 -22.45
N TYR A 67 -18.47 13.72 -22.88
CA TYR A 67 -17.92 14.11 -24.17
C TYR A 67 -18.83 13.70 -25.34
N GLN A 68 -19.33 12.45 -25.35
CA GLN A 68 -20.23 11.98 -26.41
C GLN A 68 -21.53 12.78 -26.45
N ASN A 69 -22.13 13.04 -25.28
CA ASN A 69 -23.34 13.84 -25.17
C ASN A 69 -23.12 15.29 -25.68
N LEU A 70 -22.03 15.93 -25.27
CA LEU A 70 -21.72 17.31 -25.67
C LEU A 70 -21.37 17.41 -27.17
N LYS A 71 -20.68 16.41 -27.70
CA LYS A 71 -20.27 16.39 -29.11
C LYS A 71 -21.45 16.22 -30.09
N HIS A 72 -22.42 15.42 -29.69
CA HIS A 72 -23.59 15.10 -30.50
C HIS A 72 -24.87 15.90 -30.16
N ASP A 73 -24.76 16.87 -29.22
CA ASP A 73 -25.83 17.79 -28.91
C ASP A 73 -25.89 18.88 -30.02
N TYR A 74 -26.67 18.59 -31.08
CA TYR A 74 -26.87 19.50 -32.23
C TYR A 74 -27.95 20.55 -31.98
N ASP A 75 -28.85 20.29 -31.01
CA ASP A 75 -29.99 21.16 -30.73
C ASP A 75 -29.73 22.22 -29.67
N TYR A 76 -28.50 22.21 -29.07
CA TYR A 76 -28.13 23.16 -28.06
C TYR A 76 -28.12 24.59 -28.57
N ARG A 77 -28.85 25.45 -27.89
CA ARG A 77 -28.79 26.90 -28.08
C ARG A 77 -28.44 27.59 -26.79
N PHE A 78 -27.47 28.50 -26.86
CA PHE A 78 -27.03 29.29 -25.71
C PHE A 78 -28.18 30.17 -25.20
N LYS A 79 -28.52 30.06 -23.90
CA LYS A 79 -29.65 30.74 -23.27
C LYS A 79 -29.26 31.90 -22.35
N GLY A 80 -27.97 32.04 -22.04
CA GLY A 80 -27.47 33.08 -21.17
C GLY A 80 -26.24 32.65 -20.36
N PHE A 81 -25.82 33.53 -19.42
CA PHE A 81 -24.60 33.31 -18.65
C PHE A 81 -24.60 32.03 -17.80
N ASP A 82 -25.77 31.57 -17.38
CA ASP A 82 -25.91 30.32 -16.61
C ASP A 82 -25.48 29.09 -17.40
N ASP A 83 -25.56 29.17 -18.75
CA ASP A 83 -25.15 28.09 -19.67
C ASP A 83 -23.68 28.20 -20.13
N TYR A 84 -22.91 29.16 -19.61
CA TYR A 84 -21.55 29.43 -20.10
C TYR A 84 -20.63 28.22 -19.96
N GLU A 85 -20.67 27.52 -18.83
CA GLU A 85 -19.88 26.32 -18.56
C GLU A 85 -20.21 25.20 -19.59
N LYS A 86 -21.49 24.98 -19.85
CA LYS A 86 -21.94 23.99 -20.83
C LYS A 86 -21.47 24.35 -22.24
N MET A 87 -21.57 25.62 -22.63
CA MET A 87 -21.10 26.11 -23.94
C MET A 87 -19.59 25.92 -24.08
N LYS A 88 -18.80 26.22 -23.04
CA LYS A 88 -17.35 26.04 -23.01
C LYS A 88 -16.98 24.56 -23.19
N ASN A 89 -17.60 23.67 -22.41
CA ASN A 89 -17.36 22.23 -22.46
C ASN A 89 -17.75 21.65 -23.83
N MET A 90 -18.84 22.11 -24.42
CA MET A 90 -19.26 21.70 -25.77
C MET A 90 -18.26 22.17 -26.84
N THR A 91 -17.80 23.41 -26.77
CA THR A 91 -16.81 23.95 -27.70
C THR A 91 -15.51 23.16 -27.63
N GLU A 92 -15.10 22.81 -26.39
CA GLU A 92 -13.92 22.00 -26.15
C GLU A 92 -14.09 20.57 -26.67
N ALA A 93 -15.26 19.92 -26.43
CA ALA A 93 -15.57 18.58 -26.95
C ALA A 93 -15.60 18.54 -28.48
N LYS A 94 -16.10 19.58 -29.15
CA LYS A 94 -16.11 19.69 -30.62
C LYS A 94 -14.68 19.91 -31.19
N ARG A 95 -13.79 20.58 -30.46
CA ARG A 95 -12.43 20.88 -30.90
C ARG A 95 -11.43 19.78 -30.62
N LEU A 96 -11.57 19.05 -29.52
CA LEU A 96 -10.63 18.02 -29.08
C LEU A 96 -11.09 16.62 -29.51
N THR A 97 -10.14 15.70 -29.60
CA THR A 97 -10.43 14.27 -29.64
C THR A 97 -10.84 13.81 -28.23
N GLU A 98 -11.61 12.72 -28.15
CA GLU A 98 -12.05 12.15 -26.88
C GLU A 98 -10.88 11.89 -25.93
N SER A 99 -9.80 11.28 -26.43
CA SER A 99 -8.62 10.99 -25.62
C SER A 99 -7.96 12.25 -25.03
N LYS A 100 -7.91 13.36 -25.78
CA LYS A 100 -7.37 14.63 -25.29
C LYS A 100 -8.32 15.29 -24.30
N TYR A 101 -9.63 15.22 -24.56
CA TYR A 101 -10.65 15.75 -23.66
C TYR A 101 -10.62 15.06 -22.29
N ILE A 102 -10.54 13.72 -22.30
CA ILE A 102 -10.41 12.91 -21.09
C ILE A 102 -9.10 13.24 -20.37
N LYS A 103 -7.95 13.22 -21.07
CA LYS A 103 -6.63 13.47 -20.48
C LYS A 103 -6.54 14.83 -19.77
N ASN A 104 -7.19 15.85 -20.30
CA ASN A 104 -7.18 17.19 -19.70
C ASN A 104 -7.97 17.29 -18.40
N ARG A 105 -8.90 16.35 -18.15
CA ARG A 105 -9.81 16.35 -16.99
C ARG A 105 -9.49 15.27 -15.96
N MET A 106 -8.64 14.32 -16.31
CA MET A 106 -8.32 13.18 -15.45
C MET A 106 -7.02 13.36 -14.67
N ARG A 107 -7.01 12.80 -13.46
CA ARG A 107 -5.76 12.44 -12.78
C ARG A 107 -5.21 11.14 -13.37
N LEU A 108 -3.90 10.96 -13.34
CA LEU A 108 -3.27 9.71 -13.75
C LEU A 108 -3.66 8.58 -12.79
N ASN A 109 -3.82 7.37 -13.31
CA ASN A 109 -3.95 6.18 -12.49
C ASN A 109 -2.69 6.03 -11.63
N VAL A 110 -2.88 5.48 -10.44
CA VAL A 110 -1.75 4.93 -9.68
C VAL A 110 -1.27 3.70 -10.45
N ASP A 111 0.05 3.57 -10.62
CA ASP A 111 0.62 2.42 -11.30
C ASP A 111 0.12 1.12 -10.66
N THR A 112 -0.52 0.28 -11.46
CA THR A 112 -1.00 -1.03 -11.02
C THR A 112 0.03 -2.08 -11.37
N TYR A 113 0.70 -2.57 -10.35
CA TYR A 113 1.60 -3.71 -10.41
C TYR A 113 0.85 -5.01 -10.07
N SER A 114 1.47 -6.15 -10.31
CA SER A 114 1.00 -7.42 -9.75
C SER A 114 0.93 -7.33 -8.21
N ASN A 115 0.12 -8.20 -7.56
CA ASN A 115 0.01 -8.18 -6.11
C ASN A 115 1.37 -8.31 -5.42
N GLY A 116 2.21 -9.24 -5.88
CA GLY A 116 3.54 -9.44 -5.32
C GLY A 116 4.48 -8.25 -5.53
N GLU A 117 4.40 -7.61 -6.68
CA GLU A 117 5.16 -6.40 -6.99
C GLU A 117 4.72 -5.21 -6.13
N THR A 118 3.41 -5.02 -5.99
CA THR A 118 2.83 -3.99 -5.12
C THR A 118 3.22 -4.22 -3.66
N ALA A 119 3.20 -5.48 -3.20
CA ALA A 119 3.65 -5.85 -1.85
C ALA A 119 5.14 -5.56 -1.66
N MET A 120 5.99 -5.88 -2.63
CA MET A 120 7.42 -5.58 -2.56
C MET A 120 7.67 -4.07 -2.51
N HIS A 121 6.97 -3.27 -3.33
CA HIS A 121 7.02 -1.82 -3.27
C HIS A 121 6.58 -1.26 -1.92
N TYR A 122 5.57 -1.86 -1.29
CA TYR A 122 5.15 -1.49 0.05
C TYR A 122 6.29 -1.63 1.06
N PHE A 123 6.97 -2.78 1.10
CA PHE A 123 8.10 -3.01 2.01
C PHE A 123 9.26 -2.04 1.73
N ILE A 124 9.64 -1.85 0.46
CA ILE A 124 10.72 -0.94 0.07
C ILE A 124 10.42 0.51 0.53
N ASN A 125 9.18 0.95 0.41
CA ASN A 125 8.78 2.30 0.79
C ASN A 125 8.62 2.51 2.30
N LYS A 126 8.37 1.43 3.06
CA LYS A 126 8.15 1.50 4.51
C LYS A 126 9.42 1.29 5.33
N ILE A 127 10.38 0.55 4.80
CA ILE A 127 11.62 0.23 5.50
C ILE A 127 12.63 1.35 5.30
N ASP A 128 12.90 2.07 6.38
CA ASP A 128 13.85 3.17 6.46
C ASP A 128 15.09 2.76 7.28
N LYS A 129 16.10 3.61 7.30
CA LYS A 129 17.40 3.34 7.97
C LYS A 129 17.31 3.43 9.48
N ASN A 130 18.14 2.63 10.17
CA ASN A 130 18.33 2.69 11.62
C ASN A 130 17.05 2.51 12.44
N CYS A 131 16.22 1.54 12.04
CA CYS A 131 14.91 1.25 12.64
C CYS A 131 14.82 -0.22 13.03
N VAL A 132 13.88 -0.51 13.96
CA VAL A 132 13.49 -1.88 14.31
C VAL A 132 12.15 -2.18 13.65
N TYR A 133 12.08 -3.27 12.93
CA TYR A 133 10.89 -3.75 12.24
C TYR A 133 10.40 -5.07 12.80
N LEU A 134 9.10 -5.13 13.07
CA LEU A 134 8.41 -6.38 13.32
C LEU A 134 7.60 -6.72 12.07
N LEU A 135 7.91 -7.83 11.45
CA LEU A 135 7.21 -8.32 10.25
C LEU A 135 6.40 -9.56 10.63
N ASP A 136 5.12 -9.54 10.29
CA ASP A 136 4.22 -10.67 10.54
C ASP A 136 3.75 -11.26 9.21
N GLU A 137 4.19 -12.50 8.94
CA GLU A 137 3.92 -13.27 7.73
C GLU A 137 4.09 -12.46 6.43
N PRO A 138 5.25 -11.79 6.24
CA PRO A 138 5.44 -10.90 5.09
C PRO A 138 5.40 -11.63 3.75
N GLU A 139 5.51 -12.94 3.75
CA GLU A 139 5.45 -13.80 2.57
C GLU A 139 4.05 -14.00 1.98
N ASN A 140 2.98 -13.76 2.72
CA ASN A 140 1.61 -14.17 2.32
C ASN A 140 1.12 -13.59 0.99
N SER A 141 1.63 -12.43 0.58
CA SER A 141 1.26 -11.81 -0.70
C SER A 141 2.35 -11.93 -1.77
N LEU A 142 3.43 -12.71 -1.49
CA LEU A 142 4.61 -12.77 -2.33
C LEU A 142 4.76 -14.12 -3.01
N SER A 143 5.04 -14.12 -4.32
CA SER A 143 5.54 -15.29 -5.02
C SER A 143 6.93 -15.69 -4.53
N VAL A 144 7.36 -16.90 -4.83
CA VAL A 144 8.71 -17.41 -4.47
C VAL A 144 9.81 -16.44 -4.93
N SER A 145 9.71 -15.88 -6.12
CA SER A 145 10.67 -14.90 -6.64
C SER A 145 10.73 -13.65 -5.76
N TYR A 146 9.58 -13.06 -5.43
CA TYR A 146 9.52 -11.89 -4.57
C TYR A 146 9.90 -12.17 -3.11
N GLN A 147 9.72 -13.40 -2.63
CA GLN A 147 10.24 -13.79 -1.30
C GLN A 147 11.79 -13.82 -1.30
N LEU A 148 12.42 -14.23 -2.39
CA LEU A 148 13.88 -14.15 -2.55
C LEU A 148 14.37 -12.70 -2.61
N ASP A 149 13.64 -11.84 -3.32
CA ASP A 149 13.96 -10.43 -3.38
C ASP A 149 13.79 -9.75 -2.01
N LEU A 150 12.70 -10.07 -1.29
CA LEU A 150 12.48 -9.59 0.09
C LEU A 150 13.57 -10.07 1.04
N LYS A 151 13.96 -11.36 0.97
CA LYS A 151 15.06 -11.90 1.73
C LYS A 151 16.33 -11.07 1.55
N LYS A 152 16.73 -10.85 0.31
CA LYS A 152 17.91 -10.04 -0.02
C LYS A 152 17.79 -8.61 0.49
N PHE A 153 16.62 -8.01 0.32
CA PHE A 153 16.37 -6.66 0.80
C PHE A 153 16.47 -6.53 2.33
N ILE A 154 16.00 -7.53 3.09
CA ILE A 154 16.12 -7.59 4.55
C ILE A 154 17.60 -7.74 4.96
N GLU A 155 18.34 -8.64 4.31
CA GLU A 155 19.77 -8.86 4.56
C GLU A 155 20.59 -7.59 4.30
N ASP A 156 20.35 -6.91 3.17
CA ASP A 156 21.01 -5.67 2.81
C ASP A 156 20.64 -4.54 3.78
N SER A 157 19.36 -4.47 4.19
CA SER A 157 18.89 -3.46 5.14
C SER A 157 19.50 -3.63 6.53
N ALA A 158 19.61 -4.88 6.99
CA ALA A 158 20.26 -5.17 8.26
C ALA A 158 21.76 -4.86 8.21
N ARG A 159 22.43 -5.21 7.11
CA ARG A 159 23.89 -5.07 6.95
C ARG A 159 24.33 -3.63 6.73
N PHE A 160 23.64 -2.89 5.86
CA PHE A 160 24.11 -1.57 5.40
C PHE A 160 23.36 -0.39 6.02
N TYR A 161 22.11 -0.60 6.45
CA TYR A 161 21.24 0.47 6.96
C TYR A 161 20.99 0.39 8.46
N LYS A 162 21.67 -0.54 9.17
CA LYS A 162 21.54 -0.72 10.63
C LYS A 162 20.10 -0.98 11.08
N CYS A 163 19.34 -1.69 10.26
CA CYS A 163 18.00 -2.14 10.61
C CYS A 163 18.08 -3.43 11.42
N GLN A 164 17.14 -3.59 12.34
CA GLN A 164 16.92 -4.84 13.05
C GLN A 164 15.53 -5.36 12.71
N PHE A 165 15.44 -6.65 12.42
CA PHE A 165 14.18 -7.30 12.07
C PHE A 165 13.83 -8.39 13.09
N VAL A 166 12.56 -8.44 13.46
CA VAL A 166 11.92 -9.56 14.16
C VAL A 166 10.81 -10.03 13.25
N ILE A 167 10.89 -11.26 12.78
CA ILE A 167 10.03 -11.78 11.70
C ILE A 167 9.30 -13.03 12.19
N SER A 168 7.96 -13.00 12.12
CA SER A 168 7.12 -14.18 12.22
C SER A 168 6.89 -14.70 10.81
N THR A 169 7.23 -15.95 10.53
CA THR A 169 7.16 -16.51 9.17
C THR A 169 7.03 -18.03 9.17
N HIS A 170 6.31 -18.53 8.17
CA HIS A 170 6.28 -19.94 7.81
C HIS A 170 7.07 -20.23 6.52
N SER A 171 7.65 -19.22 5.89
CA SER A 171 8.39 -19.38 4.63
C SER A 171 9.77 -20.00 4.85
N PRO A 172 10.09 -21.13 4.22
CA PRO A 172 11.43 -21.72 4.27
C PRO A 172 12.48 -20.78 3.64
N ILE A 173 12.08 -19.87 2.76
CA ILE A 173 12.96 -18.88 2.14
C ILE A 173 13.39 -17.85 3.18
N LEU A 174 12.43 -17.30 3.95
CA LEU A 174 12.75 -16.33 5.00
C LEU A 174 13.45 -16.98 6.19
N LEU A 175 13.16 -18.25 6.49
CA LEU A 175 13.92 -19.01 7.48
C LEU A 175 15.38 -19.26 7.07
N SER A 176 15.74 -19.10 5.80
CA SER A 176 17.13 -19.18 5.32
C SER A 176 17.89 -17.85 5.32
N LEU A 177 17.39 -16.81 6.00
CA LEU A 177 18.09 -15.53 6.18
C LEU A 177 19.46 -15.73 6.81
N GLU A 178 20.49 -15.12 6.21
CA GLU A 178 21.85 -15.20 6.73
C GLU A 178 21.98 -14.37 8.03
N ASN A 179 22.73 -14.90 8.97
CA ASN A 179 22.97 -14.27 10.29
C ASN A 179 21.70 -14.03 11.13
N ALA A 180 20.60 -14.71 10.82
CA ALA A 180 19.38 -14.67 11.61
C ALA A 180 19.42 -15.72 12.74
N LYS A 181 18.87 -15.36 13.90
CA LYS A 181 18.63 -16.31 14.99
C LYS A 181 17.20 -16.82 14.87
N ILE A 182 17.04 -18.12 14.65
CA ILE A 182 15.75 -18.76 14.50
C ILE A 182 15.27 -19.28 15.86
N TYR A 183 14.02 -18.95 16.19
CA TYR A 183 13.31 -19.48 17.36
C TYR A 183 12.16 -20.36 16.88
N ASN A 184 12.21 -21.64 17.18
CA ASN A 184 11.08 -22.53 16.92
C ASN A 184 10.15 -22.52 18.13
N LEU A 185 8.92 -22.01 17.94
CA LEU A 185 7.92 -21.89 18.98
C LEU A 185 7.08 -23.16 19.15
N ASP A 186 7.14 -24.12 18.20
CA ASP A 186 6.40 -25.38 18.27
C ASP A 186 7.07 -26.40 19.21
N VAL A 187 8.35 -26.22 19.47
CA VAL A 187 9.09 -27.09 20.38
C VAL A 187 9.03 -26.50 21.78
N ARG A 188 8.34 -27.18 22.68
CA ARG A 188 8.38 -26.81 24.12
C ARG A 188 9.81 -26.96 24.64
N PRO A 189 10.32 -25.98 25.43
CA PRO A 189 11.63 -26.06 26.02
C PRO A 189 11.75 -27.21 27.02
#